data_b876c2296670e5261a949ca0ced5b93e
#
_entry.id   b876c2296670e5261a949ca0ced5b93e
#
_cell.length_a   1.000
_cell.length_b   1.000
_cell.length_c   1.000
_cell.angle_alpha   90.00
_cell.angle_beta   90.00
_cell.angle_gamma   90.00
#
_symmetry.space_group_name_H-M   'P 1'
#
loop_
_entity.id
_entity.type
_entity.pdbx_description
1 polymer ?
#
loop_
_entity_poly.entity_id
_entity_poly.type
_entity_poly.pdbx_seq_one_letter_code
_entity_poly.pdbx_strand_id
1 'polypeptide(L)'
;HDKLFKLGDADSYNEVVDLFDKYTGQVTRHLPAPMMAMAAVQANQRILDIGTGTGIVALEVARSLSEGGKVVGIDLSDGMLATARAKAEKEGLAEQAEFLKMDAEALQFEDNAFDNVLSLYALRHFPNPEKAVAEMHRVLKPGGNVVVAVGSRPELLSRGGVVAMSRRISSIIRRLTGRELAACEFLDQLVNQHIPESATSETAHWTGHRHGFTGSVRDLLESAGFTDIDSTWRGQYSIIESPKEFWELQMTFSSLARKRIGQAEESVVDGLKNEFISTCEGVLAKKGRLVYQSGAAIISAVKP
;
A
#
# COMPACT_ATOMS: atom_id res chain seq x y z
N HIS A 1 5.16 6.52 22.40
CA HIS A 1 4.04 5.75 21.84
C HIS A 1 4.23 5.57 20.32
N ASP A 2 4.37 6.65 19.57
CA ASP A 2 4.54 6.65 18.11
C ASP A 2 5.75 5.84 17.62
N LYS A 3 6.88 5.90 18.33
CA LYS A 3 8.08 5.14 17.98
C LYS A 3 7.89 3.62 18.13
N LEU A 4 7.23 3.18 19.20
CA LEU A 4 6.93 1.77 19.41
C LEU A 4 5.93 1.24 18.36
N PHE A 5 4.95 2.07 17.99
CA PHE A 5 4.01 1.75 16.95
C PHE A 5 4.71 1.55 15.58
N LYS A 6 5.55 2.52 15.16
CA LYS A 6 6.30 2.44 13.89
C LYS A 6 7.16 1.19 13.80
N LEU A 7 7.91 0.88 14.86
CA LEU A 7 8.77 -0.30 14.91
C LEU A 7 7.95 -1.59 14.88
N GLY A 8 6.88 -1.67 15.68
CA GLY A 8 6.01 -2.84 15.68
C GLY A 8 5.24 -3.06 14.37
N ASP A 9 4.93 -1.99 13.63
CA ASP A 9 4.36 -2.12 12.29
C ASP A 9 5.40 -2.62 11.28
N ALA A 10 6.60 -2.05 11.28
CA ALA A 10 7.73 -2.48 10.45
C ALA A 10 8.12 -3.94 10.72
N ASP A 11 8.17 -4.35 11.98
CA ASP A 11 8.47 -5.74 12.37
C ASP A 11 7.41 -6.73 11.86
N SER A 12 6.14 -6.34 11.87
CA SER A 12 5.06 -7.18 11.33
C SER A 12 5.19 -7.45 9.83
N TYR A 13 5.88 -6.57 9.10
CA TYR A 13 6.19 -6.76 7.68
C TYR A 13 7.44 -7.62 7.48
N ASN A 14 8.40 -7.63 8.40
CA ASN A 14 9.56 -8.53 8.34
C ASN A 14 9.14 -10.02 8.31
N GLU A 15 8.03 -10.36 8.95
CA GLU A 15 7.51 -11.75 8.99
C GLU A 15 6.92 -12.24 7.66
N VAL A 16 6.54 -11.33 6.76
CA VAL A 16 5.81 -11.64 5.53
C VAL A 16 6.48 -11.12 4.25
N VAL A 17 7.77 -10.79 4.30
CA VAL A 17 8.49 -10.15 3.19
C VAL A 17 8.32 -10.90 1.86
N ASP A 18 8.51 -12.23 1.86
CA ASP A 18 8.43 -13.03 0.64
C ASP A 18 7.01 -13.03 0.05
N LEU A 19 6.01 -13.17 0.91
CA LEU A 19 4.60 -13.11 0.48
C LEU A 19 4.24 -11.69 0.02
N PHE A 20 4.74 -10.67 0.73
CA PHE A 20 4.53 -9.27 0.36
C PHE A 20 5.14 -8.99 -1.01
N ASP A 21 6.37 -9.40 -1.28
CA ASP A 21 7.01 -9.21 -2.59
C ASP A 21 6.24 -9.92 -3.71
N LYS A 22 5.86 -11.19 -3.49
CA LYS A 22 5.05 -11.97 -4.41
C LYS A 22 3.74 -11.26 -4.77
N TYR A 23 2.96 -10.87 -3.76
CA TYR A 23 1.61 -10.32 -3.98
C TYR A 23 1.61 -8.84 -4.36
N THR A 24 2.56 -8.04 -3.86
CA THR A 24 2.71 -6.65 -4.30
C THR A 24 3.00 -6.58 -5.79
N GLY A 25 3.91 -7.43 -6.30
CA GLY A 25 4.16 -7.55 -7.73
C GLY A 25 2.92 -7.90 -8.57
N GLN A 26 1.95 -8.63 -8.00
CA GLN A 26 0.70 -8.97 -8.70
C GLN A 26 -0.36 -7.84 -8.64
N VAL A 27 -0.54 -7.23 -7.48
CA VAL A 27 -1.69 -6.33 -7.25
C VAL A 27 -1.37 -4.85 -7.38
N THR A 28 -0.11 -4.43 -7.34
CA THR A 28 0.27 -3.00 -7.41
C THR A 28 1.13 -2.62 -8.60
N ARG A 29 1.61 -3.57 -9.40
CA ARG A 29 2.51 -3.30 -10.54
C ARG A 29 1.94 -2.32 -11.59
N HIS A 30 0.64 -2.08 -11.58
CA HIS A 30 -0.03 -1.15 -12.49
C HIS A 30 0.01 0.30 -12.00
N LEU A 31 0.55 0.57 -10.80
CA LEU A 31 0.57 1.89 -10.16
C LEU A 31 1.85 2.70 -10.40
N PRO A 32 3.08 2.11 -10.42
CA PRO A 32 4.31 2.90 -10.59
C PRO A 32 4.33 3.75 -11.84
N ALA A 33 3.99 3.20 -13.01
CA ALA A 33 4.02 3.94 -14.27
C ALA A 33 3.10 5.18 -14.30
N PRO A 34 1.82 5.12 -13.87
CA PRO A 34 1.00 6.32 -13.69
C PRO A 34 1.58 7.32 -12.68
N MET A 35 2.17 6.85 -11.57
CA MET A 35 2.80 7.73 -10.59
C MET A 35 3.99 8.48 -11.19
N MET A 36 4.86 7.78 -11.91
CA MET A 36 6.00 8.36 -12.61
C MET A 36 5.57 9.38 -13.68
N ALA A 37 4.49 9.08 -14.40
CA ALA A 37 3.93 10.00 -15.40
C ALA A 37 3.39 11.28 -14.74
N MET A 38 2.67 11.19 -13.60
CA MET A 38 2.18 12.35 -12.87
C MET A 38 3.31 13.15 -12.21
N ALA A 39 4.40 12.49 -11.81
CA ALA A 39 5.62 13.14 -11.32
C ALA A 39 6.47 13.76 -12.45
N ALA A 40 6.14 13.52 -13.72
CA ALA A 40 6.94 13.90 -14.87
C ALA A 40 8.42 13.48 -14.74
N VAL A 41 8.66 12.24 -14.31
CA VAL A 41 9.99 11.69 -14.04
C VAL A 41 10.88 11.82 -15.28
N GLN A 42 12.09 12.38 -15.12
CA GLN A 42 13.11 12.50 -16.16
C GLN A 42 14.32 11.63 -15.84
N ALA A 43 15.03 11.20 -16.86
CA ALA A 43 16.08 10.21 -16.75
C ALA A 43 17.30 10.60 -15.88
N ASN A 44 17.56 11.88 -15.69
CA ASN A 44 18.73 12.41 -14.94
C ASN A 44 18.36 12.99 -13.56
N GLN A 45 17.14 12.72 -13.09
CA GLN A 45 16.63 13.27 -11.82
C GLN A 45 17.05 12.44 -10.61
N ARG A 46 17.02 13.10 -9.44
CA ARG A 46 17.14 12.47 -8.14
C ARG A 46 15.75 12.36 -7.48
N ILE A 47 15.34 11.13 -7.23
CA ILE A 47 13.98 10.79 -6.80
C ILE A 47 14.01 10.11 -5.45
N LEU A 48 13.05 10.44 -4.57
CA LEU A 48 12.86 9.79 -3.28
C LEU A 48 11.58 8.95 -3.33
N ASP A 49 11.69 7.67 -2.95
CA ASP A 49 10.54 6.76 -2.76
C ASP A 49 10.36 6.46 -1.27
N ILE A 50 9.28 7.00 -0.67
CA ILE A 50 9.01 6.92 0.77
C ILE A 50 8.09 5.75 1.07
N GLY A 51 8.54 4.86 1.99
CA GLY A 51 7.90 3.59 2.27
C GLY A 51 8.05 2.64 1.08
N THR A 52 9.29 2.54 0.59
CA THR A 52 9.63 1.81 -0.65
C THR A 52 9.30 0.31 -0.60
N GLY A 53 9.16 -0.27 0.62
CA GLY A 53 8.94 -1.70 0.81
C GLY A 53 9.99 -2.54 0.08
N THR A 54 9.55 -3.51 -0.71
CA THR A 54 10.43 -4.36 -1.54
C THR A 54 10.85 -3.69 -2.86
N GLY A 55 10.69 -2.37 -2.98
CA GLY A 55 11.23 -1.53 -4.04
C GLY A 55 10.41 -1.46 -5.33
N ILE A 56 9.10 -1.74 -5.30
CA ILE A 56 8.31 -1.81 -6.54
C ILE A 56 8.28 -0.48 -7.32
N VAL A 57 8.20 0.67 -6.64
CA VAL A 57 8.25 1.99 -7.27
C VAL A 57 9.70 2.35 -7.58
N ALA A 58 10.61 2.26 -6.60
CA ALA A 58 12.00 2.63 -6.76
C ALA A 58 12.69 1.87 -7.91
N LEU A 59 12.46 0.56 -8.06
CA LEU A 59 13.04 -0.23 -9.14
C LEU A 59 12.46 0.12 -10.50
N GLU A 60 11.16 0.43 -10.59
CA GLU A 60 10.56 0.89 -11.83
C GLU A 60 11.11 2.27 -12.25
N VAL A 61 11.29 3.18 -11.29
CA VAL A 61 11.99 4.45 -11.50
C VAL A 61 13.42 4.19 -11.98
N ALA A 62 14.19 3.34 -11.27
CA ALA A 62 15.59 3.06 -11.59
C ALA A 62 15.78 2.56 -13.04
N ARG A 63 14.86 1.71 -13.54
CA ARG A 63 14.88 1.24 -14.94
C ARG A 63 14.71 2.36 -15.97
N SER A 64 14.10 3.49 -15.58
CA SER A 64 13.86 4.65 -16.45
C SER A 64 14.98 5.69 -16.36
N LEU A 65 15.87 5.59 -15.38
CA LEU A 65 16.96 6.53 -15.19
C LEU A 65 18.13 6.23 -16.13
N SER A 66 18.85 7.28 -16.52
CA SER A 66 20.12 7.21 -17.23
C SER A 66 21.30 7.45 -16.28
N GLU A 67 22.52 7.49 -16.83
CA GLU A 67 23.72 7.85 -16.09
C GLU A 67 23.55 9.22 -15.41
N GLY A 68 23.80 9.27 -14.11
CA GLY A 68 23.62 10.44 -13.26
C GLY A 68 22.24 10.58 -12.59
N GLY A 69 21.22 9.84 -13.04
CA GLY A 69 19.94 9.76 -12.34
C GLY A 69 20.01 8.78 -11.16
N LYS A 70 19.31 9.07 -10.07
CA LYS A 70 19.28 8.23 -8.87
C LYS A 70 17.94 8.22 -8.18
N VAL A 71 17.51 7.05 -7.74
CA VAL A 71 16.38 6.90 -6.82
C VAL A 71 16.88 6.43 -5.46
N VAL A 72 16.38 7.05 -4.40
CA VAL A 72 16.60 6.63 -3.01
C VAL A 72 15.29 6.11 -2.46
N GLY A 73 15.23 4.83 -2.11
CA GLY A 73 14.09 4.22 -1.44
C GLY A 73 14.32 4.19 0.08
N ILE A 74 13.34 4.64 0.86
CA ILE A 74 13.43 4.56 2.33
C ILE A 74 12.29 3.72 2.90
N ASP A 75 12.61 2.97 3.96
CA ASP A 75 11.65 2.19 4.74
C ASP A 75 12.18 1.99 6.16
N LEU A 76 11.34 1.57 7.10
CA LEU A 76 11.75 1.18 8.46
C LEU A 76 12.04 -0.31 8.60
N SER A 77 11.53 -1.15 7.70
CA SER A 77 11.71 -2.60 7.69
C SER A 77 13.03 -3.01 7.05
N ASP A 78 13.91 -3.61 7.84
CA ASP A 78 15.19 -4.14 7.33
C ASP A 78 14.99 -5.26 6.31
N GLY A 79 13.99 -6.13 6.53
CA GLY A 79 13.67 -7.23 5.62
C GLY A 79 13.19 -6.74 4.25
N MET A 80 12.33 -5.72 4.22
CA MET A 80 11.89 -5.07 2.99
C MET A 80 13.06 -4.48 2.21
N LEU A 81 13.91 -3.70 2.89
CA LEU A 81 15.09 -3.08 2.28
C LEU A 81 16.11 -4.10 1.78
N ALA A 82 16.31 -5.21 2.50
CA ALA A 82 17.19 -6.29 2.06
C ALA A 82 16.68 -6.92 0.74
N THR A 83 15.39 -7.17 0.64
CA THR A 83 14.76 -7.68 -0.58
C THR A 83 14.87 -6.68 -1.73
N ALA A 84 14.63 -5.39 -1.48
CA ALA A 84 14.78 -4.34 -2.49
C ALA A 84 16.21 -4.25 -3.04
N ARG A 85 17.23 -4.30 -2.15
CA ARG A 85 18.64 -4.32 -2.55
C ARG A 85 18.98 -5.56 -3.39
N ALA A 86 18.57 -6.74 -2.95
CA ALA A 86 18.82 -7.99 -3.68
C ALA A 86 18.21 -7.97 -5.09
N LYS A 87 17.02 -7.36 -5.24
CA LYS A 87 16.38 -7.18 -6.55
C LYS A 87 17.14 -6.18 -7.42
N ALA A 88 17.58 -5.04 -6.85
CA ALA A 88 18.39 -4.06 -7.56
C ALA A 88 19.70 -4.67 -8.07
N GLU A 89 20.39 -5.42 -7.24
CA GLU A 89 21.62 -6.15 -7.63
C GLU A 89 21.36 -7.15 -8.75
N LYS A 90 20.32 -7.98 -8.59
CA LYS A 90 19.93 -8.99 -9.59
C LYS A 90 19.58 -8.38 -10.95
N GLU A 91 19.01 -7.18 -10.96
CA GLU A 91 18.60 -6.46 -12.17
C GLU A 91 19.69 -5.53 -12.72
N GLY A 92 20.84 -5.41 -12.04
CA GLY A 92 21.92 -4.49 -12.44
C GLY A 92 21.58 -3.02 -12.22
N LEU A 93 20.71 -2.70 -11.25
CA LEU A 93 20.22 -1.36 -10.94
C LEU A 93 20.85 -0.75 -9.68
N ALA A 94 21.87 -1.40 -9.11
CA ALA A 94 22.48 -0.99 -7.83
C ALA A 94 23.14 0.40 -7.88
N GLU A 95 23.54 0.87 -9.06
CA GLU A 95 24.09 2.23 -9.23
C GLU A 95 23.00 3.31 -9.24
N GLN A 96 21.80 2.98 -9.81
CA GLN A 96 20.68 3.90 -9.92
C GLN A 96 19.75 3.88 -8.70
N ALA A 97 19.72 2.76 -7.91
CA ALA A 97 18.83 2.60 -6.77
C ALA A 97 19.60 2.39 -5.47
N GLU A 98 19.34 3.25 -4.50
CA GLU A 98 19.88 3.15 -3.13
C GLU A 98 18.73 2.92 -2.16
N PHE A 99 18.92 2.06 -1.14
CA PHE A 99 17.89 1.75 -0.16
C PHE A 99 18.40 1.98 1.27
N LEU A 100 17.72 2.87 2.02
CA LEU A 100 18.15 3.33 3.33
C LEU A 100 17.06 3.11 4.39
N LYS A 101 17.48 2.69 5.59
CA LYS A 101 16.58 2.66 6.74
C LYS A 101 16.41 4.06 7.29
N MET A 102 15.19 4.61 7.18
CA MET A 102 14.91 5.98 7.58
C MET A 102 13.44 6.18 7.91
N ASP A 103 13.16 7.06 8.90
CA ASP A 103 11.82 7.48 9.26
C ASP A 103 11.35 8.61 8.35
N ALA A 104 10.19 8.44 7.71
CA ALA A 104 9.58 9.45 6.83
C ALA A 104 9.20 10.75 7.56
N GLU A 105 8.99 10.69 8.88
CA GLU A 105 8.67 11.85 9.71
C GLU A 105 9.91 12.63 10.21
N ALA A 106 11.13 12.17 9.84
CA ALA A 106 12.41 12.79 10.22
C ALA A 106 13.49 12.44 9.20
N LEU A 107 13.37 12.97 7.98
CA LEU A 107 14.27 12.68 6.87
C LEU A 107 15.66 13.29 7.11
N GLN A 108 16.70 12.47 6.94
CA GLN A 108 18.11 12.89 7.09
C GLN A 108 18.71 13.37 5.74
N PHE A 109 17.92 14.11 4.98
CA PHE A 109 18.35 14.74 3.74
C PHE A 109 18.31 16.25 3.88
N GLU A 110 19.17 16.92 3.10
CA GLU A 110 19.17 18.38 2.97
C GLU A 110 17.86 18.89 2.33
N ASP A 111 17.57 20.16 2.58
CA ASP A 111 16.47 20.85 1.92
C ASP A 111 16.69 20.87 0.40
N ASN A 112 15.62 20.72 -0.38
CA ASN A 112 15.66 20.78 -1.84
C ASN A 112 16.63 19.75 -2.48
N ALA A 113 16.73 18.57 -1.89
CA ALA A 113 17.65 17.52 -2.35
C ALA A 113 17.11 16.69 -3.51
N PHE A 114 15.78 16.65 -3.72
CA PHE A 114 15.13 15.77 -4.68
C PHE A 114 14.29 16.53 -5.71
N ASP A 115 14.29 16.03 -6.94
CA ASP A 115 13.46 16.56 -8.02
C ASP A 115 12.00 16.07 -7.92
N ASN A 116 11.80 14.83 -7.45
CA ASN A 116 10.48 14.24 -7.21
C ASN A 116 10.47 13.40 -5.92
N VAL A 117 9.32 13.34 -5.27
CA VAL A 117 9.04 12.46 -4.12
C VAL A 117 7.84 11.59 -4.44
N LEU A 118 7.99 10.28 -4.29
CA LEU A 118 6.94 9.28 -4.54
C LEU A 118 6.62 8.54 -3.25
N SER A 119 5.37 8.10 -3.07
CA SER A 119 4.98 7.24 -1.95
C SER A 119 3.76 6.39 -2.33
N LEU A 120 3.91 5.07 -2.34
CA LEU A 120 2.85 4.12 -2.68
C LEU A 120 2.34 3.41 -1.43
N TYR A 121 1.10 3.67 -1.02
CA TYR A 121 0.39 3.08 0.13
C TYR A 121 1.04 3.27 1.50
N ALA A 122 2.15 4.01 1.62
CA ALA A 122 2.87 4.17 2.88
C ALA A 122 2.25 5.21 3.82
N LEU A 123 1.65 6.28 3.30
CA LEU A 123 1.16 7.41 4.10
C LEU A 123 0.19 7.00 5.23
N ARG A 124 -0.57 5.92 5.04
CA ARG A 124 -1.48 5.36 6.04
C ARG A 124 -0.78 4.71 7.25
N HIS A 125 0.52 4.41 7.14
CA HIS A 125 1.32 3.78 8.19
C HIS A 125 2.06 4.81 9.06
N PHE A 126 2.00 6.09 8.73
CA PHE A 126 2.65 7.14 9.50
C PHE A 126 1.72 7.62 10.63
N PRO A 127 2.15 7.56 11.91
CA PRO A 127 1.40 8.13 13.03
C PRO A 127 1.11 9.62 12.87
N ASN A 128 2.09 10.37 12.32
CA ASN A 128 1.97 11.81 12.08
C ASN A 128 2.17 12.12 10.59
N PRO A 129 1.15 11.89 9.75
CA PRO A 129 1.26 12.10 8.30
C PRO A 129 1.55 13.56 7.94
N GLU A 130 1.14 14.52 8.79
CA GLU A 130 1.47 15.95 8.62
C GLU A 130 2.98 16.20 8.66
N LYS A 131 3.70 15.54 9.59
CA LYS A 131 5.16 15.61 9.66
C LYS A 131 5.82 14.99 8.44
N ALA A 132 5.34 13.83 8.01
CA ALA A 132 5.88 13.17 6.83
C ALA A 132 5.68 14.03 5.57
N VAL A 133 4.51 14.64 5.39
CA VAL A 133 4.23 15.53 4.26
C VAL A 133 5.03 16.82 4.33
N ALA A 134 5.25 17.38 5.53
CA ALA A 134 6.13 18.54 5.72
C ALA A 134 7.59 18.20 5.36
N GLU A 135 8.09 17.01 5.72
CA GLU A 135 9.41 16.54 5.32
C GLU A 135 9.51 16.30 3.80
N MET A 136 8.46 15.73 3.17
CA MET A 136 8.38 15.63 1.70
C MET A 136 8.52 17.00 1.05
N HIS A 137 7.80 18.01 1.56
CA HIS A 137 7.90 19.38 1.07
C HIS A 137 9.29 19.97 1.27
N ARG A 138 9.90 19.78 2.44
CA ARG A 138 11.23 20.31 2.77
C ARG A 138 12.30 19.78 1.81
N VAL A 139 12.35 18.45 1.59
CA VAL A 139 13.39 17.83 0.79
C VAL A 139 13.19 17.97 -0.72
N LEU A 140 12.00 18.33 -1.16
CA LEU A 140 11.66 18.53 -2.57
C LEU A 140 12.18 19.90 -3.04
N LYS A 141 12.76 19.97 -4.23
CA LYS A 141 13.14 21.23 -4.88
C LYS A 141 11.93 22.07 -5.24
N PRO A 142 12.03 23.43 -5.28
CA PRO A 142 11.02 24.26 -5.90
C PRO A 142 10.72 23.82 -7.34
N GLY A 143 9.45 23.75 -7.73
CA GLY A 143 9.00 23.20 -9.01
C GLY A 143 8.98 21.67 -9.10
N GLY A 144 9.43 20.96 -8.05
CA GLY A 144 9.38 19.50 -8.00
C GLY A 144 8.00 18.95 -7.65
N ASN A 145 7.76 17.68 -7.99
CA ASN A 145 6.47 17.02 -7.77
C ASN A 145 6.52 16.04 -6.60
N VAL A 146 5.50 16.07 -5.77
CA VAL A 146 5.16 14.95 -4.87
C VAL A 146 4.03 14.14 -5.49
N VAL A 147 4.14 12.81 -5.49
CA VAL A 147 3.05 11.93 -5.93
C VAL A 147 2.83 10.85 -4.87
N VAL A 148 1.64 10.86 -4.29
CA VAL A 148 1.22 9.86 -3.31
C VAL A 148 0.07 9.02 -3.85
N ALA A 149 0.14 7.71 -3.63
CA ALA A 149 -0.95 6.81 -3.93
C ALA A 149 -1.50 6.21 -2.64
N VAL A 150 -2.80 6.39 -2.40
CA VAL A 150 -3.50 5.89 -1.22
C VAL A 150 -4.67 5.00 -1.60
N GLY A 151 -4.94 3.99 -0.78
CA GLY A 151 -6.09 3.12 -0.99
C GLY A 151 -7.40 3.89 -0.96
N SER A 152 -8.18 3.79 -2.03
CA SER A 152 -9.45 4.50 -2.14
C SER A 152 -10.46 3.77 -3.04
N ARG A 153 -11.71 4.20 -2.92
CA ARG A 153 -12.79 3.81 -3.85
C ARG A 153 -12.86 4.83 -5.00
N PRO A 154 -13.26 4.40 -6.22
CA PRO A 154 -13.41 5.32 -7.34
C PRO A 154 -14.54 6.32 -7.06
N GLU A 155 -14.35 7.56 -7.52
CA GLU A 155 -15.43 8.55 -7.56
C GLU A 155 -16.53 8.11 -8.53
N LEU A 156 -17.79 8.18 -8.09
CA LEU A 156 -18.95 7.66 -8.82
C LEU A 156 -19.13 8.26 -10.22
N LEU A 157 -18.76 9.53 -10.40
CA LEU A 157 -18.95 10.28 -11.65
C LEU A 157 -17.73 10.22 -12.59
N SER A 158 -16.64 9.51 -12.23
CA SER A 158 -15.51 9.33 -13.12
C SER A 158 -15.78 8.22 -14.16
N ARG A 159 -15.07 8.25 -15.31
CA ARG A 159 -15.13 7.15 -16.30
C ARG A 159 -14.78 5.81 -15.68
N GLY A 160 -13.81 5.77 -14.77
CA GLY A 160 -13.49 4.60 -13.95
C GLY A 160 -14.60 4.21 -13.01
N GLY A 161 -15.36 5.18 -12.46
CA GLY A 161 -16.49 4.98 -11.56
C GLY A 161 -17.67 4.27 -12.25
N VAL A 162 -17.97 4.61 -13.49
CA VAL A 162 -19.07 3.95 -14.26
C VAL A 162 -18.77 2.46 -14.50
N VAL A 163 -17.54 2.13 -14.92
CA VAL A 163 -17.09 0.74 -15.09
C VAL A 163 -17.05 0.00 -13.76
N ALA A 164 -16.57 0.66 -12.70
CA ALA A 164 -16.55 0.10 -11.36
C ALA A 164 -17.98 -0.12 -10.82
N MET A 165 -18.94 0.76 -11.14
CA MET A 165 -20.34 0.62 -10.74
C MET A 165 -20.98 -0.61 -11.35
N SER A 166 -20.83 -0.87 -12.66
CA SER A 166 -21.38 -2.06 -13.31
C SER A 166 -20.81 -3.35 -12.71
N ARG A 167 -19.51 -3.37 -12.45
CA ARG A 167 -18.84 -4.48 -11.74
C ARG A 167 -19.34 -4.63 -10.31
N ARG A 168 -19.58 -3.51 -9.60
CA ARG A 168 -20.10 -3.50 -8.22
C ARG A 168 -21.50 -4.07 -8.14
N ILE A 169 -22.40 -3.72 -9.03
CA ILE A 169 -23.77 -4.29 -9.08
C ILE A 169 -23.69 -5.80 -9.32
N SER A 170 -22.91 -6.24 -10.30
CA SER A 170 -22.69 -7.67 -10.58
C SER A 170 -22.07 -8.41 -9.38
N SER A 171 -21.12 -7.79 -8.68
CA SER A 171 -20.51 -8.31 -7.45
C SER A 171 -21.54 -8.45 -6.32
N ILE A 172 -22.36 -7.42 -6.08
CA ILE A 172 -23.42 -7.47 -5.06
C ILE A 172 -24.37 -8.64 -5.32
N ILE A 173 -24.84 -8.82 -6.55
CA ILE A 173 -25.73 -9.94 -6.90
C ILE A 173 -25.05 -11.28 -6.65
N ARG A 174 -23.78 -11.43 -7.01
CA ARG A 174 -23.01 -12.68 -6.77
C ARG A 174 -22.77 -12.94 -5.29
N ARG A 175 -22.50 -11.92 -4.49
CA ARG A 175 -22.37 -12.04 -3.03
C ARG A 175 -23.68 -12.47 -2.39
N LEU A 176 -24.81 -11.86 -2.77
CA LEU A 176 -26.14 -12.24 -2.28
C LEU A 176 -26.52 -13.68 -2.64
N THR A 177 -26.03 -14.19 -3.74
CA THR A 177 -26.22 -15.60 -4.17
C THR A 177 -25.17 -16.58 -3.65
N GLY A 178 -24.23 -16.12 -2.80
CA GLY A 178 -23.14 -16.93 -2.27
C GLY A 178 -22.15 -17.42 -3.36
N ARG A 179 -21.99 -16.63 -4.42
CA ARG A 179 -21.11 -16.93 -5.55
C ARG A 179 -19.88 -16.01 -5.65
N GLU A 180 -19.64 -15.17 -4.65
CA GLU A 180 -18.47 -14.31 -4.60
C GLU A 180 -18.08 -14.01 -3.16
N LEU A 181 -16.78 -14.17 -2.86
CA LEU A 181 -16.14 -13.67 -1.64
C LEU A 181 -15.15 -12.58 -2.02
N ALA A 182 -15.18 -11.48 -1.30
CA ALA A 182 -14.19 -10.40 -1.47
C ALA A 182 -13.13 -10.48 -0.39
N ALA A 183 -11.87 -10.36 -0.81
CA ALA A 183 -10.73 -10.24 0.08
C ALA A 183 -10.87 -9.06 1.04
N CYS A 184 -10.17 -9.13 2.16
CA CYS A 184 -10.19 -8.25 3.30
C CYS A 184 -11.52 -8.29 4.07
N GLU A 185 -12.65 -7.96 3.45
CA GLU A 185 -13.97 -8.00 4.12
C GLU A 185 -14.28 -9.37 4.72
N PHE A 186 -13.98 -10.45 4.00
CA PHE A 186 -14.28 -11.81 4.46
C PHE A 186 -13.38 -12.26 5.61
N LEU A 187 -12.07 -12.05 5.50
CA LEU A 187 -11.14 -12.37 6.58
C LEU A 187 -11.43 -11.53 7.82
N ASP A 188 -11.66 -10.23 7.67
CA ASP A 188 -11.97 -9.33 8.77
C ASP A 188 -13.26 -9.75 9.51
N GLN A 189 -14.27 -10.23 8.78
CA GLN A 189 -15.48 -10.79 9.39
C GLN A 189 -15.17 -12.01 10.25
N LEU A 190 -14.43 -12.98 9.72
CA LEU A 190 -14.04 -14.19 10.46
C LEU A 190 -13.15 -13.86 11.67
N VAL A 191 -12.19 -12.98 11.50
CA VAL A 191 -11.33 -12.54 12.61
C VAL A 191 -12.17 -11.89 13.71
N ASN A 192 -13.14 -11.05 13.38
CA ASN A 192 -14.04 -10.42 14.34
C ASN A 192 -14.94 -11.42 15.06
N GLN A 193 -15.35 -12.50 14.38
CA GLN A 193 -16.20 -13.55 14.97
C GLN A 193 -15.42 -14.45 15.93
N HIS A 194 -14.20 -14.87 15.55
CA HIS A 194 -13.42 -15.86 16.32
C HIS A 194 -12.43 -15.23 17.32
N ILE A 195 -11.96 -14.03 17.03
CA ILE A 195 -10.96 -13.32 17.83
C ILE A 195 -11.47 -11.89 18.10
N PRO A 196 -12.44 -11.70 19.01
CA PRO A 196 -12.99 -10.39 19.32
C PRO A 196 -11.91 -9.45 19.84
N GLU A 197 -12.07 -8.15 19.60
CA GLU A 197 -11.15 -7.13 20.13
C GLU A 197 -11.18 -7.17 21.67
N SER A 198 -10.00 -7.31 22.28
CA SER A 198 -9.88 -7.05 23.70
C SER A 198 -10.04 -5.54 23.93
N ALA A 199 -10.79 -5.15 24.97
CA ALA A 199 -11.00 -3.74 25.34
C ALA A 199 -9.71 -2.97 25.65
N THR A 200 -8.59 -3.66 25.77
CA THR A 200 -7.23 -3.13 26.03
C THR A 200 -6.37 -3.03 24.78
N SER A 201 -6.90 -3.37 23.59
CA SER A 201 -6.12 -3.34 22.36
C SER A 201 -5.89 -1.89 21.89
N GLU A 202 -4.64 -1.46 21.91
CA GLU A 202 -4.18 -0.18 21.33
C GLU A 202 -4.54 -0.02 19.84
N THR A 203 -4.91 -1.12 19.19
CA THR A 203 -5.38 -1.17 17.80
C THR A 203 -6.77 -0.57 17.60
N ALA A 204 -7.61 -0.48 18.64
CA ALA A 204 -8.96 0.10 18.53
C ALA A 204 -8.93 1.60 18.17
N HIS A 205 -7.92 2.35 18.60
CA HIS A 205 -7.74 3.76 18.24
C HIS A 205 -7.30 3.97 16.79
N TRP A 206 -6.75 2.94 16.16
CA TRP A 206 -6.14 3.05 14.84
C TRP A 206 -7.11 2.80 13.68
N THR A 207 -8.11 1.96 13.89
CA THR A 207 -9.09 1.59 12.86
C THR A 207 -10.23 2.60 12.69
N GLY A 208 -10.53 3.39 13.72
CA GLY A 208 -11.69 4.30 13.74
C GLY A 208 -11.55 5.57 12.89
N HIS A 209 -10.34 6.01 12.53
CA HIS A 209 -10.12 7.33 11.93
C HIS A 209 -9.76 7.35 10.45
N ARG A 210 -9.75 6.21 9.73
CA ARG A 210 -9.14 6.13 8.38
C ARG A 210 -10.03 5.74 7.21
N HIS A 211 -11.34 5.72 7.35
CA HIS A 211 -12.22 5.40 6.22
C HIS A 211 -12.51 6.57 5.26
N GLY A 212 -11.93 7.77 5.48
CA GLY A 212 -12.14 8.97 4.69
C GLY A 212 -10.88 9.63 4.11
N PHE A 213 -9.81 8.88 3.88
CA PHE A 213 -8.47 9.46 3.67
C PHE A 213 -8.22 10.22 2.35
N THR A 214 -9.08 10.13 1.34
CA THR A 214 -8.82 10.81 0.05
C THR A 214 -8.99 12.32 0.11
N GLY A 215 -10.00 12.82 0.81
CA GLY A 215 -10.17 14.25 1.06
C GLY A 215 -9.09 14.83 1.98
N SER A 216 -8.66 14.04 2.97
CA SER A 216 -7.64 14.45 3.92
C SER A 216 -6.22 14.50 3.34
N VAL A 217 -5.88 13.70 2.30
CA VAL A 217 -4.56 13.79 1.64
C VAL A 217 -4.41 15.11 0.89
N ARG A 218 -5.45 15.57 0.20
CA ARG A 218 -5.44 16.89 -0.43
C ARG A 218 -5.22 18.00 0.61
N ASP A 219 -5.98 17.96 1.72
CA ASP A 219 -5.85 18.94 2.79
C ASP A 219 -4.45 18.92 3.43
N LEU A 220 -3.85 17.73 3.59
CA LEU A 220 -2.48 17.57 4.09
C LEU A 220 -1.46 18.24 3.16
N LEU A 221 -1.57 18.00 1.84
CA LEU A 221 -0.68 18.60 0.85
C LEU A 221 -0.85 20.12 0.80
N GLU A 222 -2.09 20.62 0.78
CA GLU A 222 -2.38 22.07 0.81
C GLU A 222 -1.83 22.72 2.08
N SER A 223 -2.04 22.09 3.24
CA SER A 223 -1.56 22.60 4.54
C SER A 223 -0.03 22.62 4.64
N ALA A 224 0.67 21.74 3.90
CA ALA A 224 2.12 21.74 3.82
C ALA A 224 2.69 22.73 2.78
N GLY A 225 1.83 23.45 2.04
CA GLY A 225 2.24 24.49 1.09
C GLY A 225 2.38 24.00 -0.36
N PHE A 226 1.92 22.79 -0.68
CA PHE A 226 1.86 22.32 -2.07
C PHE A 226 0.73 23.00 -2.86
N THR A 227 0.94 23.15 -4.15
CA THR A 227 -0.02 23.71 -5.12
C THR A 227 -0.26 22.75 -6.28
N ASP A 228 -1.13 23.15 -7.23
CA ASP A 228 -1.41 22.40 -8.46
C ASP A 228 -1.75 20.91 -8.22
N ILE A 229 -2.67 20.70 -7.26
CA ILE A 229 -3.04 19.35 -6.84
C ILE A 229 -3.98 18.72 -7.85
N ASP A 230 -3.52 17.65 -8.52
CA ASP A 230 -4.30 16.82 -9.42
C ASP A 230 -4.45 15.40 -8.86
N SER A 231 -5.46 14.68 -9.33
CA SER A 231 -5.72 13.31 -8.89
C SER A 231 -6.29 12.44 -9.98
N THR A 232 -5.90 11.17 -9.95
CA THR A 232 -6.49 10.13 -10.81
C THR A 232 -6.73 8.87 -9.99
N TRP A 233 -7.68 8.05 -10.41
CA TRP A 233 -7.95 6.77 -9.76
C TRP A 233 -7.53 5.61 -10.65
N ARG A 234 -6.89 4.60 -10.04
CA ARG A 234 -6.54 3.34 -10.69
C ARG A 234 -7.00 2.18 -9.83
N GLY A 235 -7.64 1.22 -10.46
CA GLY A 235 -8.13 0.02 -9.75
C GLY A 235 -7.75 -1.25 -10.47
N GLN A 236 -7.61 -2.31 -9.69
CA GLN A 236 -7.40 -3.67 -10.14
C GLN A 236 -8.48 -4.58 -9.58
N TYR A 237 -8.86 -5.55 -10.39
CA TYR A 237 -9.77 -6.62 -10.04
C TYR A 237 -9.11 -7.95 -10.41
N SER A 238 -8.80 -8.77 -9.42
CA SER A 238 -8.14 -10.06 -9.61
C SER A 238 -9.06 -11.18 -9.12
N ILE A 239 -9.16 -12.24 -9.91
CA ILE A 239 -9.81 -13.49 -9.50
C ILE A 239 -8.71 -14.39 -8.97
N ILE A 240 -8.90 -14.91 -7.77
CA ILE A 240 -7.98 -15.83 -7.11
C ILE A 240 -8.59 -17.24 -7.22
N GLU A 241 -7.81 -18.19 -7.70
CA GLU A 241 -8.32 -19.52 -7.99
C GLU A 241 -8.19 -20.50 -6.82
N SER A 242 -7.26 -20.21 -5.89
CA SER A 242 -6.96 -21.09 -4.76
C SER A 242 -7.37 -20.48 -3.42
N PRO A 243 -8.11 -21.18 -2.56
CA PRO A 243 -8.40 -20.74 -1.20
C PRO A 243 -7.13 -20.46 -0.38
N LYS A 244 -6.07 -21.24 -0.58
CA LYS A 244 -4.76 -21.04 0.06
C LYS A 244 -4.14 -19.70 -0.37
N GLU A 245 -4.10 -19.41 -1.67
CA GLU A 245 -3.60 -18.14 -2.21
C GLU A 245 -4.44 -16.96 -1.72
N PHE A 246 -5.75 -17.15 -1.63
CA PHE A 246 -6.68 -16.12 -1.13
C PHE A 246 -6.45 -15.81 0.36
N TRP A 247 -6.10 -16.80 1.16
CA TRP A 247 -5.68 -16.64 2.55
C TRP A 247 -4.34 -15.90 2.64
N GLU A 248 -3.31 -16.38 1.94
CA GLU A 248 -1.98 -15.79 1.94
C GLU A 248 -1.99 -14.32 1.55
N LEU A 249 -2.74 -13.98 0.49
CA LEU A 249 -2.89 -12.62 0.01
C LEU A 249 -3.54 -11.71 1.06
N GLN A 250 -4.61 -12.17 1.73
CA GLN A 250 -5.28 -11.38 2.76
C GLN A 250 -4.39 -11.21 3.99
N MET A 251 -3.70 -12.25 4.43
CA MET A 251 -2.73 -12.19 5.53
C MET A 251 -1.56 -11.25 5.19
N THR A 252 -1.16 -11.16 3.93
CA THR A 252 -0.09 -10.26 3.49
C THR A 252 -0.47 -8.80 3.65
N PHE A 253 -1.68 -8.42 3.26
CA PHE A 253 -2.08 -7.01 3.24
C PHE A 253 -2.84 -6.53 4.48
N SER A 254 -3.38 -7.43 5.31
CA SER A 254 -4.05 -7.07 6.57
C SER A 254 -3.12 -7.19 7.77
N SER A 255 -2.42 -6.11 8.12
CA SER A 255 -1.61 -6.06 9.36
C SER A 255 -2.47 -6.28 10.60
N LEU A 256 -3.73 -5.82 10.59
CA LEU A 256 -4.67 -6.05 11.68
C LEU A 256 -4.95 -7.54 11.88
N ALA A 257 -5.29 -8.26 10.79
CA ALA A 257 -5.55 -9.69 10.86
C ALA A 257 -4.33 -10.46 11.35
N ARG A 258 -3.11 -10.15 10.83
CA ARG A 258 -1.87 -10.78 11.30
C ARG A 258 -1.64 -10.60 12.79
N LYS A 259 -1.73 -9.36 13.30
CA LYS A 259 -1.52 -9.05 14.72
C LYS A 259 -2.51 -9.79 15.62
N ARG A 260 -3.80 -9.84 15.24
CA ARG A 260 -4.83 -10.52 16.04
C ARG A 260 -4.69 -12.04 15.98
N ILE A 261 -4.45 -12.60 14.82
CA ILE A 261 -4.22 -14.04 14.61
C ILE A 261 -2.92 -14.48 15.33
N GLY A 262 -1.84 -13.69 15.26
CA GLY A 262 -0.58 -14.00 15.95
C GLY A 262 -0.65 -13.97 17.48
N GLN A 263 -1.70 -13.38 18.06
CA GLN A 263 -1.93 -13.36 19.52
C GLN A 263 -2.97 -14.39 20.00
N ALA A 264 -3.63 -15.08 19.06
CA ALA A 264 -4.68 -16.03 19.39
C ALA A 264 -4.11 -17.43 19.67
N GLU A 265 -4.88 -18.24 20.41
CA GLU A 265 -4.53 -19.64 20.64
C GLU A 265 -4.56 -20.44 19.32
N GLU A 266 -3.63 -21.36 19.15
CA GLU A 266 -3.47 -22.17 17.92
C GLU A 266 -4.77 -22.86 17.50
N SER A 267 -5.52 -23.40 18.47
CA SER A 267 -6.83 -24.04 18.24
C SER A 267 -7.88 -23.10 17.61
N VAL A 268 -7.87 -21.83 18.02
CA VAL A 268 -8.77 -20.78 17.48
C VAL A 268 -8.34 -20.42 16.05
N VAL A 269 -7.04 -20.30 15.82
CA VAL A 269 -6.46 -20.00 14.49
C VAL A 269 -6.77 -21.12 13.50
N ASP A 270 -6.60 -22.39 13.92
CA ASP A 270 -6.92 -23.55 13.08
C ASP A 270 -8.40 -23.63 12.76
N GLY A 271 -9.27 -23.36 13.72
CA GLY A 271 -10.72 -23.30 13.52
C GLY A 271 -11.10 -22.22 12.49
N LEU A 272 -10.57 -21.02 12.65
CA LEU A 272 -10.78 -19.89 11.74
C LEU A 272 -10.28 -20.21 10.32
N LYS A 273 -9.08 -20.78 10.20
CA LYS A 273 -8.50 -21.14 8.91
C LYS A 273 -9.29 -22.23 8.19
N ASN A 274 -9.74 -23.25 8.92
CA ASN A 274 -10.58 -24.32 8.37
C ASN A 274 -11.92 -23.77 7.87
N GLU A 275 -12.58 -22.89 8.63
CA GLU A 275 -13.82 -22.25 8.21
C GLU A 275 -13.59 -21.37 6.96
N PHE A 276 -12.49 -20.60 6.93
CA PHE A 276 -12.12 -19.81 5.78
C PHE A 276 -11.97 -20.66 4.51
N ILE A 277 -11.18 -21.73 4.58
CA ILE A 277 -10.93 -22.62 3.44
C ILE A 277 -12.22 -23.30 2.99
N SER A 278 -13.00 -23.88 3.91
CA SER A 278 -14.26 -24.56 3.62
C SER A 278 -15.27 -23.62 2.95
N THR A 279 -15.37 -22.37 3.43
CA THR A 279 -16.24 -21.36 2.82
C THR A 279 -15.81 -21.02 1.41
N CYS A 280 -14.50 -20.84 1.18
CA CYS A 280 -13.96 -20.60 -0.16
C CYS A 280 -14.25 -21.75 -1.11
N GLU A 281 -14.03 -22.98 -0.69
CA GLU A 281 -14.33 -24.19 -1.47
C GLU A 281 -15.83 -24.28 -1.82
N GLY A 282 -16.70 -23.97 -0.86
CA GLY A 282 -18.15 -23.92 -1.07
C GLY A 282 -18.58 -22.90 -2.12
N VAL A 283 -17.90 -21.75 -2.20
CA VAL A 283 -18.14 -20.74 -3.25
C VAL A 283 -17.63 -21.22 -4.61
N LEU A 284 -16.44 -21.82 -4.67
CA LEU A 284 -15.86 -22.33 -5.91
C LEU A 284 -16.69 -23.50 -6.47
N ALA A 285 -17.18 -24.40 -5.62
CA ALA A 285 -18.08 -25.50 -6.02
C ALA A 285 -19.37 -25.03 -6.70
N LYS A 286 -19.87 -23.83 -6.34
CA LYS A 286 -21.02 -23.16 -6.98
C LYS A 286 -20.64 -22.37 -8.24
N LYS A 287 -19.44 -22.60 -8.81
CA LYS A 287 -18.87 -21.81 -9.90
C LYS A 287 -18.79 -20.30 -9.54
N GLY A 288 -18.56 -20.03 -8.27
CA GLY A 288 -18.35 -18.68 -7.74
C GLY A 288 -16.88 -18.22 -7.91
N ARG A 289 -16.55 -17.09 -7.28
CA ARG A 289 -15.25 -16.44 -7.42
C ARG A 289 -14.72 -15.94 -6.06
N LEU A 290 -13.44 -16.10 -5.86
CA LEU A 290 -12.69 -15.41 -4.82
C LEU A 290 -12.05 -14.18 -5.47
N VAL A 291 -12.34 -12.99 -4.93
CA VAL A 291 -12.01 -11.74 -5.58
C VAL A 291 -11.14 -10.87 -4.69
N TYR A 292 -10.03 -10.39 -5.22
CA TYR A 292 -9.26 -9.30 -4.64
C TYR A 292 -9.48 -8.04 -5.49
N GLN A 293 -10.04 -7.03 -4.87
CA GLN A 293 -10.24 -5.73 -5.49
C GLN A 293 -9.44 -4.69 -4.73
N SER A 294 -8.55 -4.02 -5.43
CA SER A 294 -7.79 -2.89 -4.91
C SER A 294 -7.99 -1.67 -5.78
N GLY A 295 -7.82 -0.50 -5.19
CA GLY A 295 -7.86 0.76 -5.91
C GLY A 295 -7.06 1.82 -5.17
N ALA A 296 -6.43 2.69 -5.93
CA ALA A 296 -5.67 3.81 -5.43
C ALA A 296 -6.14 5.12 -6.06
N ALA A 297 -6.30 6.15 -5.23
CA ALA A 297 -6.19 7.51 -5.67
C ALA A 297 -4.70 7.86 -5.75
N ILE A 298 -4.25 8.25 -6.92
CA ILE A 298 -2.91 8.79 -7.14
C ILE A 298 -3.07 10.30 -7.19
N ILE A 299 -2.41 10.99 -6.29
CA ILE A 299 -2.52 12.42 -6.08
C ILE A 299 -1.13 13.02 -6.29
N SER A 300 -1.04 14.00 -7.19
CA SER A 300 0.18 14.78 -7.43
C SER A 300 0.00 16.21 -6.96
N ALA A 301 1.09 16.83 -6.53
CA ALA A 301 1.13 18.24 -6.19
C ALA A 301 2.53 18.79 -6.45
N VAL A 302 2.63 20.11 -6.62
CA VAL A 302 3.88 20.83 -6.92
C VAL A 302 4.33 21.63 -5.72
N LYS A 303 5.62 21.63 -5.41
CA LYS A 303 6.22 22.60 -4.49
C LYS A 303 6.44 23.90 -5.24
N PRO A 304 5.85 25.03 -4.83
CA PRO A 304 6.02 26.32 -5.50
C PRO A 304 7.46 26.85 -5.47
#